data_79b9934913aa97e0d83114f518e5a73b
#
_entry.id   79b9934913aa97e0d83114f518e5a73b
#
_cell.length_a   1.000
_cell.length_b   1.000
_cell.length_c   1.000
_cell.angle_alpha   90.00
_cell.angle_beta   90.00
_cell.angle_gamma   90.00
#
_symmetry.space_group_name_H-M   'P 1'
#
loop_
_entity.id
_entity.type
_entity.pdbx_description
1 polymer ?
#
loop_
_entity_poly.entity_id
_entity_poly.type
_entity_poly.pdbx_seq_one_letter_code
_entity_poly.pdbx_strand_id
1 'polypeptide(L)'
;DQPRSRGLGDVYKRQVLIIVLIKALAVWLGLNALNYLIEMFLNWGVVAILVVFQPEIRGMLEKVGKTTAILTTDVSVSQIQQMINELVEACTEMSKSKTGALISIERTQSLSDFIRTGIVMDSEVSTELLGTIFQYGTPMHDGAVIIQGNKIACAAAYFPPTTKDLPSKYGARHRAAVGISEITDSITIIVSEETGNISVAVNGQLTQYPPEGLQRYLTNMLVTESSQNPSSILVPMLSQTKSMGKRAKKQTEDANKDERV
;
A
#
# COMPACT_ATOMS: atom_id res chain seq x y z
N ASP A 1 -8.25 34.55 -10.99
CA ASP A 1 -6.79 34.75 -10.86
C ASP A 1 -6.24 33.79 -9.82
N GLN A 2 -5.64 32.69 -10.30
CA GLN A 2 -4.92 31.75 -9.43
C GLN A 2 -3.50 32.30 -9.18
N PRO A 3 -3.02 32.37 -7.92
CA PRO A 3 -1.64 32.72 -7.65
C PRO A 3 -0.72 31.57 -8.09
N ARG A 4 0.08 31.85 -9.11
CA ARG A 4 1.13 30.95 -9.63
C ARG A 4 2.12 30.56 -8.51
N SER A 5 2.20 29.27 -8.20
CA SER A 5 3.19 28.64 -7.32
C SER A 5 4.63 28.65 -7.92
N ARG A 6 5.07 29.82 -8.41
CA ARG A 6 6.41 30.01 -9.05
C ARG A 6 7.55 30.33 -8.07
N GLY A 7 7.31 30.34 -6.75
CA GLY A 7 8.27 30.94 -5.83
C GLY A 7 9.37 30.03 -5.28
N LEU A 8 9.07 28.78 -4.92
CA LEU A 8 10.02 27.95 -4.16
C LEU A 8 11.13 27.33 -5.04
N GLY A 9 10.79 26.78 -6.19
CA GLY A 9 11.79 26.19 -7.09
C GLY A 9 12.81 27.17 -7.65
N ASP A 10 12.38 28.42 -7.90
CA ASP A 10 13.25 29.46 -8.43
C ASP A 10 14.20 30.04 -7.36
N VAL A 11 13.78 30.05 -6.09
CA VAL A 11 14.62 30.46 -4.95
C VAL A 11 15.78 29.45 -4.76
N TYR A 12 15.49 28.14 -4.79
CA TYR A 12 16.52 27.10 -4.63
C TYR A 12 17.52 27.11 -5.82
N LYS A 13 17.05 27.26 -7.05
CA LYS A 13 17.91 27.40 -8.23
C LYS A 13 18.85 28.58 -8.11
N ARG A 14 18.36 29.72 -7.65
CA ARG A 14 19.15 30.93 -7.43
C ARG A 14 20.20 30.72 -6.34
N GLN A 15 19.87 30.03 -5.24
CA GLN A 15 20.82 29.73 -4.17
C GLN A 15 21.95 28.82 -4.65
N VAL A 16 21.63 27.74 -5.38
CA VAL A 16 22.64 26.85 -5.97
C VAL A 16 23.54 27.59 -6.94
N LEU A 17 22.97 28.45 -7.80
CA LEU A 17 23.73 29.27 -8.74
C LEU A 17 24.72 30.20 -8.02
N ILE A 18 24.29 30.83 -6.92
CA ILE A 18 25.14 31.72 -6.12
C ILE A 18 26.33 30.96 -5.51
N ILE A 19 26.11 29.75 -4.97
CA ILE A 19 27.17 28.91 -4.40
C ILE A 19 28.19 28.53 -5.47
N VAL A 20 27.73 28.13 -6.66
CA VAL A 20 28.60 27.79 -7.79
C VAL A 20 29.42 28.99 -8.24
N LEU A 21 28.80 30.18 -8.34
CA LEU A 21 29.49 31.42 -8.69
C LEU A 21 30.56 31.82 -7.66
N ILE A 22 30.24 31.71 -6.36
CA ILE A 22 31.21 31.97 -5.29
C ILE A 22 32.39 31.02 -5.36
N LYS A 23 32.14 29.72 -5.61
CA LYS A 23 33.22 28.73 -5.78
C LYS A 23 34.09 29.06 -7.00
N ALA A 24 33.49 29.36 -8.14
CA ALA A 24 34.23 29.75 -9.35
C ALA A 24 35.11 31.00 -9.14
N LEU A 25 34.56 31.99 -8.44
CA LEU A 25 35.30 33.23 -8.12
C LEU A 25 36.44 32.98 -7.11
N ALA A 26 36.23 32.10 -6.12
CA ALA A 26 37.26 31.73 -5.15
C ALA A 26 38.46 31.04 -5.83
N VAL A 27 38.20 30.15 -6.79
CA VAL A 27 39.23 29.47 -7.59
C VAL A 27 39.97 30.47 -8.48
N TRP A 28 39.25 31.39 -9.16
CA TRP A 28 39.82 32.37 -10.04
C TRP A 28 40.73 33.40 -9.31
N LEU A 29 40.35 33.77 -8.09
CA LEU A 29 41.12 34.69 -7.25
C LEU A 29 42.23 34.00 -6.44
N GLY A 30 42.41 32.66 -6.57
CA GLY A 30 43.43 31.92 -5.84
C GLY A 30 43.19 31.84 -4.32
N LEU A 31 41.96 32.00 -3.85
CA LEU A 31 41.60 32.00 -2.44
C LEU A 31 41.49 30.53 -1.91
N ASN A 32 42.66 29.89 -1.77
CA ASN A 32 42.74 28.47 -1.39
C ASN A 32 42.02 28.12 -0.09
N ALA A 33 42.08 29.01 0.94
CA ALA A 33 41.41 28.79 2.21
C ALA A 33 39.90 28.80 2.06
N LEU A 34 39.33 29.72 1.26
CA LEU A 34 37.91 29.81 0.99
C LEU A 34 37.41 28.59 0.18
N ASN A 35 38.18 28.19 -0.84
CA ASN A 35 37.85 27.01 -1.61
C ASN A 35 37.82 25.73 -0.74
N TYR A 36 38.80 25.58 0.14
CA TYR A 36 38.83 24.45 1.10
C TYR A 36 37.62 24.44 2.04
N LEU A 37 37.23 25.62 2.56
CA LEU A 37 36.03 25.72 3.43
C LEU A 37 34.75 25.37 2.69
N ILE A 38 34.59 25.82 1.42
CA ILE A 38 33.43 25.51 0.61
C ILE A 38 33.38 23.98 0.31
N GLU A 39 34.50 23.37 -0.01
CA GLU A 39 34.57 21.92 -0.26
C GLU A 39 34.25 21.11 1.00
N MET A 40 34.81 21.51 2.15
CA MET A 40 34.51 20.87 3.41
C MET A 40 33.00 20.97 3.74
N PHE A 41 32.41 22.14 3.55
CA PHE A 41 30.98 22.35 3.81
C PHE A 41 30.08 21.56 2.86
N LEU A 42 30.44 21.45 1.57
CA LEU A 42 29.69 20.66 0.59
C LEU A 42 29.80 19.16 0.90
N ASN A 43 30.97 18.66 1.23
CA ASN A 43 31.18 17.24 1.56
C ASN A 43 30.41 16.83 2.83
N TRP A 44 30.52 17.61 3.89
CA TRP A 44 29.79 17.36 5.14
C TRP A 44 28.29 17.63 5.00
N GLY A 45 27.89 18.56 4.14
CA GLY A 45 26.49 18.85 3.82
C GLY A 45 25.78 17.66 3.18
N VAL A 46 26.45 16.94 2.27
CA VAL A 46 25.88 15.70 1.68
C VAL A 46 25.66 14.63 2.77
N VAL A 47 26.63 14.46 3.66
CA VAL A 47 26.49 13.50 4.76
C VAL A 47 25.34 13.90 5.70
N ALA A 48 25.26 15.19 6.05
CA ALA A 48 24.18 15.71 6.89
C ALA A 48 22.79 15.47 6.25
N ILE A 49 22.66 15.72 4.94
CA ILE A 49 21.41 15.44 4.20
C ILE A 49 21.08 13.95 4.26
N LEU A 50 22.04 13.07 4.00
CA LEU A 50 21.83 11.62 4.07
C LEU A 50 21.35 11.17 5.45
N VAL A 51 21.92 11.74 6.53
CA VAL A 51 21.50 11.41 7.91
C VAL A 51 20.09 11.92 8.20
N VAL A 52 19.76 13.14 7.78
CA VAL A 52 18.41 13.71 7.97
C VAL A 52 17.36 12.94 7.20
N PHE A 53 17.65 12.54 5.96
CA PHE A 53 16.73 11.78 5.11
C PHE A 53 16.84 10.25 5.28
N GLN A 54 17.63 9.77 6.24
CA GLN A 54 17.78 8.34 6.51
C GLN A 54 16.43 7.61 6.71
N PRO A 55 15.46 8.13 7.52
CA PRO A 55 14.18 7.47 7.70
C PRO A 55 13.35 7.42 6.41
N GLU A 56 13.38 8.46 5.60
CA GLU A 56 12.67 8.52 4.32
C GLU A 56 13.26 7.54 3.29
N ILE A 57 14.60 7.50 3.20
CA ILE A 57 15.31 6.57 2.32
C ILE A 57 15.05 5.13 2.76
N ARG A 58 15.07 4.86 4.08
CA ARG A 58 14.75 3.53 4.62
C ARG A 58 13.31 3.14 4.26
N GLY A 59 12.34 4.04 4.42
CA GLY A 59 10.95 3.80 4.05
C GLY A 59 10.76 3.55 2.55
N MET A 60 11.51 4.26 1.69
CA MET A 60 11.50 4.01 0.24
C MET A 60 12.10 2.65 -0.11
N LEU A 61 13.26 2.29 0.48
CA LEU A 61 13.90 0.99 0.25
C LEU A 61 13.04 -0.17 0.76
N GLU A 62 12.37 0.00 1.90
CA GLU A 62 11.44 -1.00 2.43
C GLU A 62 10.23 -1.19 1.50
N LYS A 63 9.70 -0.11 0.91
CA LYS A 63 8.63 -0.18 -0.10
C LYS A 63 9.10 -0.90 -1.37
N VAL A 64 10.29 -0.58 -1.88
CA VAL A 64 10.87 -1.28 -3.04
C VAL A 64 11.12 -2.75 -2.73
N GLY A 65 11.65 -3.08 -1.56
CA GLY A 65 11.87 -4.46 -1.11
C GLY A 65 10.57 -5.25 -0.98
N LYS A 66 9.52 -4.64 -0.44
CA LYS A 66 8.19 -5.27 -0.32
C LYS A 66 7.51 -5.42 -1.68
N THR A 67 7.63 -4.46 -2.59
CA THR A 67 7.11 -4.59 -3.96
C THR A 67 7.71 -5.81 -4.67
N THR A 68 8.98 -6.11 -4.44
CA THR A 68 9.62 -7.31 -4.98
C THR A 68 9.12 -8.60 -4.31
N ALA A 69 8.79 -8.55 -3.01
CA ALA A 69 8.21 -9.69 -2.29
C ALA A 69 6.73 -9.95 -2.66
N ILE A 70 5.96 -8.89 -2.94
CA ILE A 70 4.58 -9.00 -3.44
C ILE A 70 4.54 -9.59 -4.85
N LEU A 71 5.58 -9.37 -5.67
CA LEU A 71 5.70 -10.00 -7.00
C LEU A 71 5.89 -11.53 -6.96
N THR A 72 6.13 -12.12 -5.79
CA THR A 72 6.27 -13.58 -5.61
C THR A 72 5.03 -14.26 -5.02
N THR A 73 4.04 -13.49 -4.58
CA THR A 73 2.74 -14.06 -4.18
C THR A 73 1.74 -13.76 -5.29
N ASP A 74 1.71 -14.58 -6.32
CA ASP A 74 0.63 -14.63 -7.32
C ASP A 74 -0.66 -15.05 -6.61
N VAL A 75 -1.30 -14.08 -5.90
CA VAL A 75 -2.65 -14.29 -5.40
C VAL A 75 -3.53 -14.36 -6.63
N SER A 76 -4.01 -15.56 -6.91
CA SER A 76 -4.84 -15.78 -8.09
C SER A 76 -6.15 -14.97 -7.98
N VAL A 77 -6.70 -14.55 -9.11
CA VAL A 77 -7.99 -13.85 -9.16
C VAL A 77 -9.07 -14.65 -8.41
N SER A 78 -8.98 -16.00 -8.44
CA SER A 78 -9.90 -16.89 -7.71
C SER A 78 -9.77 -16.75 -6.19
N GLN A 79 -8.57 -16.58 -5.65
CA GLN A 79 -8.36 -16.38 -4.21
C GLN A 79 -8.86 -14.99 -3.74
N ILE A 80 -8.67 -13.96 -4.56
CA ILE A 80 -9.24 -12.63 -4.27
C ILE A 80 -10.76 -12.71 -4.28
N GLN A 81 -11.36 -13.40 -5.27
CA GLN A 81 -12.81 -13.54 -5.35
C GLN A 81 -13.38 -14.36 -4.17
N GLN A 82 -12.68 -15.39 -3.72
CA GLN A 82 -13.05 -16.16 -2.53
C GLN A 82 -12.98 -15.25 -1.29
N MET A 83 -11.90 -14.52 -1.08
CA MET A 83 -11.75 -13.58 0.03
C MET A 83 -12.87 -12.53 0.03
N ILE A 84 -13.25 -11.98 -1.14
CA ILE A 84 -14.36 -11.02 -1.25
C ILE A 84 -15.67 -11.67 -0.81
N ASN A 85 -15.95 -12.91 -1.22
CA ASN A 85 -17.17 -13.61 -0.87
C ASN A 85 -17.28 -13.82 0.65
N GLU A 86 -16.22 -14.35 1.27
CA GLU A 86 -16.12 -14.53 2.73
C GLU A 86 -16.30 -13.22 3.49
N LEU A 87 -15.65 -12.17 3.02
CA LEU A 87 -15.72 -10.85 3.64
C LEU A 87 -17.13 -10.24 3.58
N VAL A 88 -17.80 -10.36 2.41
CA VAL A 88 -19.17 -9.84 2.22
C VAL A 88 -20.16 -10.65 3.06
N GLU A 89 -19.99 -11.96 3.13
CA GLU A 89 -20.81 -12.83 3.97
C GLU A 89 -20.66 -12.47 5.46
N ALA A 90 -19.43 -12.35 5.95
CA ALA A 90 -19.14 -11.90 7.31
C ALA A 90 -19.77 -10.52 7.62
N CYS A 91 -19.61 -9.54 6.73
CA CYS A 91 -20.21 -8.22 6.88
C CYS A 91 -21.75 -8.30 6.90
N THR A 92 -22.34 -9.20 6.11
CA THR A 92 -23.79 -9.39 6.06
C THR A 92 -24.33 -10.01 7.36
N GLU A 93 -23.64 -10.99 7.94
CA GLU A 93 -24.01 -11.59 9.21
C GLU A 93 -23.84 -10.60 10.37
N MET A 94 -22.73 -9.88 10.41
CA MET A 94 -22.48 -8.82 11.39
C MET A 94 -23.48 -7.67 11.27
N SER A 95 -23.94 -7.35 10.05
CA SER A 95 -25.01 -6.38 9.81
C SER A 95 -26.34 -6.82 10.44
N LYS A 96 -26.73 -8.08 10.24
CA LYS A 96 -27.97 -8.66 10.82
C LYS A 96 -27.93 -8.69 12.35
N SER A 97 -26.80 -9.07 12.93
CA SER A 97 -26.59 -9.15 14.38
C SER A 97 -26.25 -7.80 15.02
N LYS A 98 -26.08 -6.76 14.23
CA LYS A 98 -25.57 -5.43 14.64
C LYS A 98 -24.25 -5.53 15.40
N THR A 99 -23.38 -6.41 14.97
CA THR A 99 -22.02 -6.54 15.47
C THR A 99 -21.15 -5.50 14.80
N GLY A 100 -20.56 -4.58 15.58
CA GLY A 100 -19.70 -3.52 15.09
C GLY A 100 -18.39 -4.08 14.56
N ALA A 101 -18.02 -3.76 13.32
CA ALA A 101 -16.77 -4.20 12.70
C ALA A 101 -16.06 -3.07 11.99
N LEU A 102 -14.72 -3.16 11.93
CA LEU A 102 -13.83 -2.25 11.20
C LEU A 102 -12.77 -3.09 10.48
N ILE A 103 -12.84 -3.15 9.16
CA ILE A 103 -11.98 -4.02 8.34
C ILE A 103 -11.34 -3.18 7.24
N SER A 104 -10.02 -3.16 7.17
CA SER A 104 -9.27 -2.40 6.16
C SER A 104 -8.51 -3.33 5.23
N ILE A 105 -8.66 -3.13 3.92
CA ILE A 105 -7.95 -3.87 2.89
C ILE A 105 -6.79 -3.01 2.40
N GLU A 106 -5.56 -3.51 2.57
CA GLU A 106 -4.35 -2.87 2.05
C GLU A 106 -4.36 -2.89 0.52
N ARG A 107 -3.97 -1.77 -0.10
CA ARG A 107 -3.80 -1.66 -1.55
C ARG A 107 -2.34 -1.35 -1.89
N THR A 108 -2.09 -0.22 -2.56
CA THR A 108 -0.73 0.16 -2.98
C THR A 108 0.11 0.68 -1.81
N GLN A 109 -0.52 1.39 -0.88
CA GLN A 109 0.16 1.91 0.30
C GLN A 109 0.15 0.89 1.43
N SER A 110 1.35 0.60 1.95
CA SER A 110 1.49 -0.38 3.04
C SER A 110 0.90 0.11 4.35
N LEU A 111 0.12 -0.76 5.01
CA LEU A 111 -0.43 -0.55 6.35
C LEU A 111 0.47 -1.14 7.46
N SER A 112 1.73 -1.47 7.17
CA SER A 112 2.65 -2.13 8.13
C SER A 112 2.77 -1.42 9.47
N ASP A 113 2.74 -0.08 9.47
CA ASP A 113 2.86 0.68 10.72
C ASP A 113 1.64 0.51 11.62
N PHE A 114 0.46 0.34 11.01
CA PHE A 114 -0.77 0.06 11.73
C PHE A 114 -0.87 -1.42 12.14
N ILE A 115 -0.39 -2.36 11.32
CA ILE A 115 -0.32 -3.79 11.65
C ILE A 115 0.48 -4.01 12.94
N ARG A 116 1.56 -3.26 13.15
CA ARG A 116 2.38 -3.34 14.37
C ARG A 116 1.67 -2.90 15.65
N THR A 117 0.58 -2.15 15.54
CA THR A 117 -0.23 -1.73 16.70
C THR A 117 -1.21 -2.80 17.15
N GLY A 118 -1.50 -3.77 16.29
CA GLY A 118 -2.45 -4.84 16.51
C GLY A 118 -1.82 -6.18 16.89
N ILE A 119 -2.66 -7.20 16.96
CA ILE A 119 -2.27 -8.59 17.20
C ILE A 119 -2.05 -9.25 15.84
N VAL A 120 -0.81 -9.61 15.51
CA VAL A 120 -0.44 -10.25 14.24
C VAL A 120 -1.04 -11.65 14.16
N MET A 121 -1.64 -12.02 13.02
CA MET A 121 -2.37 -13.28 12.84
C MET A 121 -1.84 -14.14 11.69
N ASP A 122 -1.65 -13.57 10.49
CA ASP A 122 -1.30 -14.29 9.24
C ASP A 122 -2.27 -15.47 8.92
N SER A 123 -3.56 -15.21 8.97
CA SER A 123 -4.62 -16.22 8.77
C SER A 123 -5.38 -15.97 7.45
N GLU A 124 -5.95 -17.02 6.86
CA GLU A 124 -6.88 -16.86 5.75
C GLU A 124 -8.15 -16.14 6.20
N VAL A 125 -8.76 -15.40 5.29
CA VAL A 125 -10.03 -14.71 5.55
C VAL A 125 -11.14 -15.74 5.50
N SER A 126 -11.91 -15.87 6.59
CA SER A 126 -13.16 -16.63 6.61
C SER A 126 -14.25 -15.92 7.40
N THR A 127 -15.49 -16.20 7.06
CA THR A 127 -16.68 -15.63 7.69
C THR A 127 -16.68 -15.90 9.19
N GLU A 128 -16.38 -17.13 9.62
CA GLU A 128 -16.38 -17.54 11.03
C GLU A 128 -15.26 -16.86 11.82
N LEU A 129 -14.07 -16.70 11.21
CA LEU A 129 -12.95 -16.04 11.88
C LEU A 129 -13.23 -14.56 12.10
N LEU A 130 -13.75 -13.87 11.09
CA LEU A 130 -14.14 -12.45 11.21
C LEU A 130 -15.25 -12.28 12.25
N GLY A 131 -16.28 -13.12 12.24
CA GLY A 131 -17.34 -13.13 13.25
C GLY A 131 -16.80 -13.35 14.67
N THR A 132 -15.82 -14.24 14.83
CA THR A 132 -15.17 -14.52 16.14
C THR A 132 -14.31 -13.34 16.60
N ILE A 133 -13.54 -12.71 15.69
CA ILE A 133 -12.72 -11.54 16.03
C ILE A 133 -13.59 -10.41 16.56
N PHE A 134 -14.69 -10.08 15.87
CA PHE A 134 -15.56 -8.97 16.25
C PHE A 134 -16.62 -9.31 17.31
N GLN A 135 -16.59 -10.54 17.84
CA GLN A 135 -17.46 -10.92 18.96
C GLN A 135 -17.21 -9.99 20.16
N TYR A 136 -18.26 -9.34 20.62
CA TYR A 136 -18.18 -8.42 21.77
C TYR A 136 -17.58 -9.09 23.02
N GLY A 137 -16.68 -8.38 23.69
CA GLY A 137 -16.02 -8.85 24.90
C GLY A 137 -14.75 -9.69 24.66
N THR A 138 -14.38 -9.97 23.40
CA THR A 138 -13.07 -10.60 23.10
C THR A 138 -11.94 -9.56 23.07
N PRO A 139 -10.69 -9.94 23.34
CA PRO A 139 -9.55 -9.00 23.26
C PRO A 139 -9.31 -8.41 21.86
N MET A 140 -9.84 -9.02 20.82
CA MET A 140 -9.57 -8.64 19.42
C MET A 140 -10.65 -7.78 18.78
N HIS A 141 -11.82 -7.58 19.44
CA HIS A 141 -12.97 -6.87 18.85
C HIS A 141 -12.82 -5.35 18.82
N ASP A 142 -11.96 -4.81 19.69
CA ASP A 142 -11.73 -3.36 19.78
C ASP A 142 -10.53 -2.96 18.93
N GLY A 143 -10.82 -2.42 17.75
CA GLY A 143 -9.85 -2.01 16.75
C GLY A 143 -10.19 -2.51 15.35
N ALA A 144 -9.22 -2.42 14.47
CA ALA A 144 -9.38 -2.81 13.08
C ALA A 144 -8.74 -4.17 12.77
N VAL A 145 -9.39 -4.91 11.88
CA VAL A 145 -8.76 -6.01 11.15
C VAL A 145 -8.11 -5.43 9.89
N ILE A 146 -6.86 -5.80 9.61
CA ILE A 146 -6.17 -5.43 8.39
C ILE A 146 -5.96 -6.68 7.53
N ILE A 147 -6.44 -6.60 6.28
CA ILE A 147 -6.26 -7.64 5.27
C ILE A 147 -5.13 -7.19 4.33
N GLN A 148 -4.13 -8.04 4.15
CA GLN A 148 -3.02 -7.85 3.25
C GLN A 148 -3.00 -8.99 2.22
N GLY A 149 -3.19 -8.66 0.94
CA GLY A 149 -3.42 -9.65 -0.10
C GLY A 149 -4.75 -10.38 0.11
N ASN A 150 -4.70 -11.68 0.43
CA ASN A 150 -5.86 -12.52 0.74
C ASN A 150 -5.90 -13.02 2.19
N LYS A 151 -5.06 -12.44 3.07
CA LYS A 151 -4.92 -12.88 4.46
C LYS A 151 -5.21 -11.78 5.47
N ILE A 152 -5.70 -12.16 6.64
CA ILE A 152 -5.78 -11.30 7.81
C ILE A 152 -4.36 -11.17 8.37
N ALA A 153 -3.78 -9.98 8.24
CA ALA A 153 -2.45 -9.66 8.75
C ALA A 153 -2.46 -9.43 10.27
N CYS A 154 -3.48 -8.73 10.77
CA CYS A 154 -3.66 -8.49 12.20
C CYS A 154 -5.12 -8.19 12.55
N ALA A 155 -5.43 -8.28 13.85
CA ALA A 155 -6.66 -7.79 14.47
C ALA A 155 -6.34 -6.75 15.55
N ALA A 156 -7.36 -6.03 16.03
CA ALA A 156 -7.24 -4.98 17.05
C ALA A 156 -6.21 -3.89 16.71
N ALA A 157 -6.03 -3.55 15.44
CA ALA A 157 -5.14 -2.48 15.02
C ALA A 157 -5.74 -1.11 15.34
N TYR A 158 -4.89 -0.16 15.75
CA TYR A 158 -5.31 1.21 16.03
C TYR A 158 -5.24 2.05 14.75
N PHE A 159 -6.36 2.73 14.44
CA PHE A 159 -6.41 3.74 13.40
C PHE A 159 -6.66 5.14 13.98
N PRO A 160 -5.95 6.17 13.52
CA PRO A 160 -6.19 7.53 13.97
C PRO A 160 -7.57 7.99 13.51
N PRO A 161 -8.40 8.56 14.40
CA PRO A 161 -9.69 9.11 14.01
C PRO A 161 -9.51 10.37 13.17
N THR A 162 -10.43 10.61 12.22
CA THR A 162 -10.44 11.86 11.45
C THR A 162 -10.69 13.08 12.34
N THR A 163 -10.07 14.19 11.98
CA THR A 163 -10.33 15.50 12.58
C THR A 163 -11.47 16.25 11.90
N LYS A 164 -11.99 15.72 10.78
CA LYS A 164 -13.15 16.31 10.09
C LYS A 164 -14.41 16.19 10.94
N ASP A 165 -15.26 17.19 10.80
CA ASP A 165 -16.57 17.15 11.42
C ASP A 165 -17.48 16.14 10.70
N LEU A 166 -17.78 15.05 11.38
CA LEU A 166 -18.70 14.03 10.90
C LEU A 166 -20.01 14.11 11.70
N PRO A 167 -21.17 13.88 11.05
CA PRO A 167 -22.46 13.82 11.74
C PRO A 167 -22.40 12.92 12.97
N SER A 168 -23.11 13.30 14.04
CA SER A 168 -23.11 12.61 15.34
C SER A 168 -23.57 11.16 15.30
N LYS A 169 -24.28 10.76 14.23
CA LYS A 169 -24.69 9.37 13.97
C LYS A 169 -23.52 8.41 13.67
N TYR A 170 -22.31 8.93 13.45
CA TYR A 170 -21.14 8.12 13.17
C TYR A 170 -20.27 7.97 14.42
N GLY A 171 -20.18 6.75 14.93
CA GLY A 171 -19.38 6.39 16.10
C GLY A 171 -17.88 6.32 15.83
N ALA A 172 -17.12 5.83 16.83
CA ALA A 172 -15.68 5.76 16.82
C ALA A 172 -15.10 5.00 15.61
N ARG A 173 -15.69 3.84 15.25
CA ARG A 173 -15.24 3.02 14.10
C ARG A 173 -15.37 3.77 12.78
N HIS A 174 -16.42 4.57 12.57
CA HIS A 174 -16.56 5.38 11.37
C HIS A 174 -15.51 6.48 11.29
N ARG A 175 -15.22 7.15 12.43
CA ARG A 175 -14.20 8.19 12.51
C ARG A 175 -12.81 7.61 12.23
N ALA A 176 -12.50 6.43 12.74
CA ALA A 176 -11.25 5.72 12.48
C ALA A 176 -11.13 5.30 11.01
N ALA A 177 -12.21 4.80 10.41
CA ALA A 177 -12.23 4.42 9.00
C ALA A 177 -12.00 5.60 8.06
N VAL A 178 -12.63 6.73 8.32
CA VAL A 178 -12.39 7.95 7.55
C VAL A 178 -10.95 8.41 7.74
N GLY A 179 -10.46 8.43 8.99
CA GLY A 179 -9.09 8.87 9.31
C GLY A 179 -8.01 8.06 8.59
N ILE A 180 -8.09 6.71 8.59
CA ILE A 180 -7.12 5.90 7.85
C ILE A 180 -7.25 6.11 6.33
N SER A 181 -8.44 6.27 5.80
CA SER A 181 -8.67 6.49 4.36
C SER A 181 -8.26 7.88 3.87
N GLU A 182 -7.99 8.84 4.76
CA GLU A 182 -7.44 10.17 4.43
C GLU A 182 -5.94 10.11 4.18
N ILE A 183 -5.24 9.20 4.84
CA ILE A 183 -3.77 9.11 4.82
C ILE A 183 -3.25 7.92 4.05
N THR A 184 -4.14 7.02 3.60
CA THR A 184 -3.80 5.84 2.80
C THR A 184 -4.82 5.65 1.68
N ASP A 185 -4.49 4.78 0.71
CA ASP A 185 -5.38 4.37 -0.36
C ASP A 185 -6.20 3.09 -0.03
N SER A 186 -6.23 2.71 1.25
CA SER A 186 -6.94 1.51 1.72
C SER A 186 -8.45 1.61 1.51
N ILE A 187 -9.09 0.45 1.33
CA ILE A 187 -10.54 0.31 1.35
C ILE A 187 -10.93 -0.15 2.75
N THR A 188 -11.63 0.71 3.49
CA THR A 188 -12.00 0.40 4.87
C THR A 188 -13.51 0.23 5.00
N ILE A 189 -13.94 -0.97 5.43
CA ILE A 189 -15.31 -1.38 5.58
C ILE A 189 -15.72 -1.26 7.05
N ILE A 190 -16.91 -0.73 7.31
CA ILE A 190 -17.47 -0.53 8.64
C ILE A 190 -18.85 -1.18 8.69
N VAL A 191 -19.10 -1.97 9.72
CA VAL A 191 -20.45 -2.37 10.12
C VAL A 191 -20.82 -1.61 11.38
N SER A 192 -21.96 -0.90 11.33
CA SER A 192 -22.44 -0.11 12.46
C SER A 192 -23.10 -0.99 13.52
N GLU A 193 -22.66 -0.91 14.76
CA GLU A 193 -23.28 -1.61 15.89
C GLU A 193 -24.65 -1.04 16.27
N GLU A 194 -24.94 0.21 15.91
CA GLU A 194 -26.22 0.83 16.20
C GLU A 194 -27.29 0.48 15.17
N THR A 195 -26.92 0.59 13.87
CA THR A 195 -27.88 0.48 12.76
C THR A 195 -27.77 -0.82 11.97
N GLY A 196 -26.61 -1.50 12.02
CA GLY A 196 -26.28 -2.62 11.15
C GLY A 196 -25.88 -2.19 9.73
N ASN A 197 -25.87 -0.90 9.41
CA ASN A 197 -25.51 -0.43 8.07
C ASN A 197 -24.04 -0.73 7.75
N ILE A 198 -23.79 -1.18 6.52
CA ILE A 198 -22.46 -1.38 5.99
C ILE A 198 -22.03 -0.13 5.23
N SER A 199 -20.87 0.41 5.59
CA SER A 199 -20.29 1.58 4.94
C SER A 199 -18.86 1.29 4.51
N VAL A 200 -18.39 1.99 3.47
CA VAL A 200 -17.01 1.92 2.98
C VAL A 200 -16.43 3.32 3.02
N ALA A 201 -15.23 3.44 3.62
CA ALA A 201 -14.44 4.67 3.62
C ALA A 201 -13.27 4.53 2.64
N VAL A 202 -13.15 5.49 1.70
CA VAL A 202 -12.06 5.60 0.74
C VAL A 202 -11.79 7.08 0.47
N ASN A 203 -10.53 7.49 0.46
CA ASN A 203 -10.10 8.88 0.21
C ASN A 203 -10.83 9.91 1.12
N GLY A 204 -11.07 9.55 2.38
CA GLY A 204 -11.76 10.41 3.34
C GLY A 204 -13.27 10.56 3.13
N GLN A 205 -13.87 9.76 2.25
CA GLN A 205 -15.30 9.76 1.98
C GLN A 205 -15.95 8.46 2.44
N LEU A 206 -17.13 8.57 3.04
CA LEU A 206 -17.91 7.44 3.56
C LEU A 206 -19.16 7.23 2.69
N THR A 207 -19.31 6.02 2.16
CA THR A 207 -20.45 5.63 1.32
C THR A 207 -21.08 4.36 1.86
N GLN A 208 -22.42 4.32 1.97
CA GLN A 208 -23.16 3.13 2.40
C GLN A 208 -23.47 2.21 1.22
N TYR A 209 -23.37 0.91 1.46
CA TYR A 209 -23.67 -0.12 0.47
C TYR A 209 -24.58 -1.21 1.07
N PRO A 210 -25.58 -1.70 0.29
CA PRO A 210 -26.20 -2.99 0.60
C PRO A 210 -25.20 -4.12 0.31
N PRO A 211 -25.39 -5.36 0.85
CA PRO A 211 -24.44 -6.46 0.68
C PRO A 211 -24.07 -6.75 -0.79
N GLU A 212 -25.04 -6.79 -1.70
CA GLU A 212 -24.78 -7.03 -3.12
C GLU A 212 -24.05 -5.86 -3.79
N GLY A 213 -24.26 -4.65 -3.28
CA GLY A 213 -23.54 -3.45 -3.70
C GLY A 213 -22.09 -3.48 -3.24
N LEU A 214 -21.85 -3.92 -2.02
CA LEU A 214 -20.50 -4.10 -1.46
C LEU A 214 -19.71 -5.13 -2.28
N GLN A 215 -20.31 -6.29 -2.58
CA GLN A 215 -19.65 -7.33 -3.39
C GLN A 215 -19.22 -6.80 -4.75
N ARG A 216 -20.12 -6.12 -5.47
CA ARG A 216 -19.80 -5.51 -6.76
C ARG A 216 -18.69 -4.46 -6.64
N TYR A 217 -18.77 -3.63 -5.63
CA TYR A 217 -17.77 -2.59 -5.40
C TYR A 217 -16.38 -3.19 -5.18
N LEU A 218 -16.25 -4.16 -4.27
CA LEU A 218 -14.98 -4.81 -3.96
C LEU A 218 -14.42 -5.59 -5.16
N THR A 219 -15.27 -6.31 -5.89
CA THR A 219 -14.84 -7.03 -7.10
C THR A 219 -14.28 -6.06 -8.15
N ASN A 220 -14.95 -4.94 -8.40
CA ASN A 220 -14.48 -3.95 -9.34
C ASN A 220 -13.15 -3.31 -8.91
N MET A 221 -13.00 -2.98 -7.63
CA MET A 221 -11.80 -2.31 -7.13
C MET A 221 -10.59 -3.25 -7.01
N LEU A 222 -10.77 -4.48 -6.56
CA LEU A 222 -9.67 -5.38 -6.27
C LEU A 222 -9.29 -6.30 -7.46
N VAL A 223 -10.28 -6.78 -8.23
CA VAL A 223 -10.03 -7.70 -9.35
C VAL A 223 -9.61 -6.95 -10.61
N THR A 224 -10.22 -5.79 -10.89
CA THR A 224 -9.86 -4.99 -12.08
C THR A 224 -8.45 -4.41 -11.96
N GLU A 225 -8.03 -4.00 -10.76
CA GLU A 225 -6.66 -3.52 -10.53
C GLU A 225 -5.62 -4.62 -10.66
N SER A 226 -5.92 -5.83 -10.20
CA SER A 226 -5.03 -7.00 -10.38
C SER A 226 -4.83 -7.33 -11.86
N SER A 227 -5.83 -7.07 -12.71
CA SER A 227 -5.77 -7.33 -14.15
C SER A 227 -5.03 -6.23 -14.93
N GLN A 228 -4.91 -5.03 -14.39
CA GLN A 228 -4.24 -3.88 -15.04
C GLN A 228 -2.78 -3.73 -14.65
N ASN A 229 -2.24 -4.54 -13.75
CA ASN A 229 -0.83 -4.49 -13.38
C ASN A 229 0.02 -5.12 -14.49
N PRO A 230 0.84 -4.32 -15.24
CA PRO A 230 1.56 -4.82 -16.44
C PRO A 230 2.58 -5.92 -16.13
N SER A 231 2.96 -6.12 -14.88
CA SER A 231 3.83 -7.22 -14.45
C SER A 231 3.20 -8.62 -14.62
N SER A 232 1.87 -8.72 -14.65
CA SER A 232 1.19 -10.01 -14.89
C SER A 232 1.23 -10.46 -16.37
N ILE A 233 1.52 -9.54 -17.29
CA ILE A 233 1.57 -9.81 -18.74
C ILE A 233 2.96 -10.33 -19.17
N LEU A 234 4.04 -9.99 -18.46
CA LEU A 234 5.40 -10.39 -18.80
C LEU A 234 5.74 -11.83 -18.44
N VAL A 235 5.11 -12.42 -17.43
CA VAL A 235 5.39 -13.79 -16.99
C VAL A 235 4.94 -14.86 -18.00
N PRO A 236 3.77 -14.78 -18.68
CA PRO A 236 3.39 -15.72 -19.71
C PRO A 236 4.32 -15.68 -20.92
N MET A 237 4.83 -14.48 -21.31
CA MET A 237 5.76 -14.35 -22.45
C MET A 237 7.14 -14.95 -22.17
N LEU A 238 7.67 -14.79 -20.97
CA LEU A 238 8.96 -15.38 -20.57
C LEU A 238 8.88 -16.90 -20.39
N SER A 239 7.74 -17.44 -19.98
CA SER A 239 7.54 -18.89 -19.90
C SER A 239 7.41 -19.53 -21.28
N GLN A 240 6.78 -18.85 -22.25
CA GLN A 240 6.68 -19.32 -23.63
C GLN A 240 8.03 -19.30 -24.37
N THR A 241 8.84 -18.26 -24.18
CA THR A 241 10.20 -18.20 -24.76
C THR A 241 11.11 -19.29 -24.17
N LYS A 242 10.95 -19.62 -22.87
CA LYS A 242 11.72 -20.71 -22.24
C LYS A 242 11.28 -22.11 -22.71
N SER A 243 10.01 -22.29 -23.04
CA SER A 243 9.48 -23.54 -23.61
C SER A 243 9.87 -23.72 -25.09
N MET A 244 9.89 -22.62 -25.87
CA MET A 244 10.37 -22.65 -27.27
C MET A 244 11.87 -22.89 -27.35
N GLY A 245 12.69 -22.31 -26.48
CA GLY A 245 14.14 -22.58 -26.45
C GLY A 245 14.49 -24.02 -26.06
N LYS A 246 13.68 -24.68 -25.19
CA LYS A 246 13.86 -26.10 -24.86
C LYS A 246 13.43 -27.04 -26.01
N ARG A 247 12.39 -26.70 -26.77
CA ARG A 247 11.94 -27.47 -27.93
C ARG A 247 12.95 -27.37 -29.09
N ALA A 248 13.47 -26.18 -29.37
CA ALA A 248 14.50 -25.97 -30.39
C ALA A 248 15.79 -26.76 -30.09
N LYS A 249 16.22 -26.78 -28.80
CA LYS A 249 17.42 -27.50 -28.37
C LYS A 249 17.26 -29.04 -28.49
N LYS A 250 16.06 -29.55 -28.24
CA LYS A 250 15.77 -30.97 -28.35
C LYS A 250 15.69 -31.42 -29.81
N GLN A 251 15.18 -30.62 -30.73
CA GLN A 251 15.15 -30.91 -32.16
C GLN A 251 16.53 -30.92 -32.81
N THR A 252 17.46 -30.06 -32.35
CA THR A 252 18.86 -30.09 -32.83
C THR A 252 19.65 -31.25 -32.25
N GLU A 253 19.37 -31.73 -31.05
CA GLU A 253 20.01 -32.95 -30.50
C GLU A 253 19.51 -34.23 -31.18
N ASP A 254 18.23 -34.33 -31.52
CA ASP A 254 17.66 -35.48 -32.20
C ASP A 254 18.14 -35.54 -33.66
N ALA A 255 18.25 -34.42 -34.38
CA ALA A 255 18.78 -34.35 -35.73
C ALA A 255 20.27 -34.78 -35.84
N ASN A 256 21.07 -34.45 -34.81
CA ASN A 256 22.49 -34.80 -34.79
C ASN A 256 22.77 -36.25 -34.37
N LYS A 257 21.74 -36.98 -33.94
CA LYS A 257 21.80 -38.39 -33.58
C LYS A 257 21.55 -39.31 -34.80
N ASP A 258 20.70 -38.85 -35.74
CA ASP A 258 20.40 -39.61 -36.98
C ASP A 258 21.49 -39.50 -38.06
N GLU A 259 22.40 -38.53 -37.99
CA GLU A 259 23.58 -38.42 -38.88
C GLU A 259 24.77 -39.31 -38.45
N ARG A 260 24.67 -40.05 -37.33
CA ARG A 260 25.77 -40.86 -36.80
C ARG A 260 25.49 -42.39 -36.80
N VAL A 261 24.52 -42.83 -37.59
CA VAL A 261 24.29 -44.28 -37.81
C VAL A 261 24.69 -44.70 -39.23
#